data_197e5bcc472cb50be9b33a59e60fcb62
#
_entry.id   197e5bcc472cb50be9b33a59e60fcb62
#
_cell.length_a   1.000
_cell.length_b   1.000
_cell.length_c   1.000
_cell.angle_alpha   90.00
_cell.angle_beta   90.00
_cell.angle_gamma   90.00
#
_symmetry.space_group_name_H-M   'P 1'
#
loop_
_entity.id
_entity.type
_entity.pdbx_description
1 polymer ?
#
loop_
_entity_poly.entity_id
_entity_poly.type
_entity_poly.pdbx_seq_one_letter_code
_entity_poly.pdbx_strand_id
1 'polypeptide(L)'
;MTQRNVLIEDGILKGYMQDSLNARLMKTPVTGNARRESYAHIPMPRMTNTYMLNGDKTPEEIIASVKHGLYAANFGGGQVDTTSGKFVFSASEAYMIEDGIITYPVVGATLIGNGIESLKHISMIGNDMRLDGGVGVCGKEGQSVPVGVGQPTLRMEGLTVGGTG
;
A
#
# COMPACT_ATOMS: atom_id res chain seq x y z
N MET A 1 14.87 -15.48 -11.66
CA MET A 1 13.75 -14.98 -12.48
C MET A 1 12.68 -14.40 -11.55
N THR A 2 12.00 -13.34 -11.98
CA THR A 2 10.84 -12.78 -11.27
C THR A 2 9.71 -13.80 -11.27
N GLN A 3 8.99 -13.89 -10.17
CA GLN A 3 7.90 -14.85 -9.99
C GLN A 3 6.76 -14.22 -9.18
N ARG A 4 5.60 -14.87 -9.16
CA ARG A 4 4.50 -14.47 -8.29
C ARG A 4 4.80 -14.94 -6.87
N ASN A 5 4.79 -14.00 -5.93
CA ASN A 5 4.97 -14.28 -4.50
C ASN A 5 3.76 -13.76 -3.74
N VAL A 6 3.18 -14.61 -2.90
CA VAL A 6 2.13 -14.22 -1.96
C VAL A 6 2.82 -13.77 -0.67
N LEU A 7 2.60 -12.52 -0.29
CA LEU A 7 3.16 -11.97 0.96
C LEU A 7 2.17 -12.11 2.11
N ILE A 8 0.90 -11.78 1.85
CA ILE A 8 -0.19 -11.88 2.82
C ILE A 8 -1.37 -12.58 2.13
N GLU A 9 -1.98 -13.52 2.80
CA GLU A 9 -3.17 -14.25 2.36
C GLU A 9 -4.10 -14.45 3.55
N ASP A 10 -5.35 -14.08 3.39
CA ASP A 10 -6.38 -14.15 4.44
C ASP A 10 -5.95 -13.48 5.76
N GLY A 11 -5.28 -12.32 5.65
CA GLY A 11 -4.75 -11.59 6.80
C GLY A 11 -3.50 -12.19 7.45
N ILE A 12 -2.97 -13.29 6.92
CA ILE A 12 -1.81 -14.00 7.47
C ILE A 12 -0.57 -13.72 6.61
N LEU A 13 0.52 -13.29 7.25
CA LEU A 13 1.82 -13.15 6.60
C LEU A 13 2.35 -14.53 6.19
N LYS A 14 2.53 -14.74 4.88
CA LYS A 14 3.02 -16.00 4.29
C LYS A 14 4.53 -16.00 4.05
N GLY A 15 5.10 -14.86 3.76
CA GLY A 15 6.53 -14.78 3.45
C GLY A 15 7.02 -13.37 3.21
N TYR A 16 8.28 -13.29 2.83
CA TYR A 16 8.98 -12.03 2.57
C TYR A 16 9.56 -12.04 1.15
N MET A 17 9.84 -10.86 0.63
CA MET A 17 10.65 -10.72 -0.58
C MET A 17 12.10 -11.06 -0.26
N GLN A 18 12.67 -12.06 -0.95
CA GLN A 18 13.99 -12.61 -0.68
C GLN A 18 14.90 -12.48 -1.90
N ASP A 19 16.18 -12.22 -1.63
CA ASP A 19 17.29 -12.52 -2.54
C ASP A 19 17.96 -13.83 -2.14
N SER A 20 19.04 -14.23 -2.79
CA SER A 20 19.75 -15.47 -2.49
C SER A 20 20.45 -15.45 -1.13
N LEU A 21 20.95 -14.29 -0.69
CA LEU A 21 21.62 -14.16 0.61
C LEU A 21 20.61 -14.26 1.74
N ASN A 22 19.55 -13.46 1.71
CA ASN A 22 18.53 -13.42 2.76
C ASN A 22 17.73 -14.74 2.82
N ALA A 23 17.41 -15.34 1.66
CA ALA A 23 16.78 -16.64 1.59
C ALA A 23 17.61 -17.72 2.32
N ARG A 24 18.93 -17.73 2.09
CA ARG A 24 19.85 -18.65 2.79
C ARG A 24 19.89 -18.39 4.29
N LEU A 25 19.99 -17.13 4.72
CA LEU A 25 20.03 -16.77 6.15
C LEU A 25 18.72 -17.14 6.86
N MET A 26 17.58 -16.92 6.21
CA MET A 26 16.27 -17.24 6.75
C MET A 26 15.82 -18.68 6.48
N LYS A 27 16.63 -19.48 5.77
CA LYS A 27 16.32 -20.88 5.39
C LYS A 27 14.98 -20.99 4.62
N THR A 28 14.74 -20.05 3.71
CA THR A 28 13.53 -19.97 2.87
C THR A 28 13.90 -20.01 1.39
N PRO A 29 12.95 -20.29 0.49
CA PRO A 29 13.19 -20.20 -0.95
C PRO A 29 13.48 -18.75 -1.40
N VAL A 30 14.22 -18.61 -2.50
CA VAL A 30 14.39 -17.32 -3.19
C VAL A 30 13.07 -16.90 -3.85
N THR A 31 12.78 -15.59 -3.86
CA THR A 31 11.53 -15.07 -4.41
C THR A 31 11.72 -14.26 -5.70
N GLY A 32 12.95 -14.21 -6.23
CA GLY A 32 13.26 -13.44 -7.43
C GLY A 32 13.24 -11.92 -7.24
N ASN A 33 13.34 -11.45 -6.00
CA ASN A 33 13.26 -10.02 -5.66
C ASN A 33 14.63 -9.33 -5.52
N ALA A 34 15.73 -10.01 -5.85
CA ALA A 34 17.05 -9.39 -5.88
C ALA A 34 17.12 -8.36 -7.02
N ARG A 35 17.22 -7.08 -6.66
CA ARG A 35 17.32 -5.96 -7.62
C ARG A 35 18.38 -4.98 -7.16
N ARG A 36 18.95 -4.26 -8.11
CA ARG A 36 19.89 -3.16 -7.89
C ARG A 36 19.58 -2.02 -8.85
N GLU A 37 19.94 -0.81 -8.47
CA GLU A 37 19.77 0.37 -9.33
C GLU A 37 20.63 0.30 -10.59
N SER A 38 21.91 -0.07 -10.43
CA SER A 38 22.84 -0.19 -11.55
C SER A 38 23.87 -1.29 -11.28
N TYR A 39 24.75 -1.52 -12.23
CA TYR A 39 25.86 -2.47 -12.07
C TYR A 39 26.82 -2.12 -10.93
N ALA A 40 26.89 -0.84 -10.53
CA ALA A 40 27.75 -0.37 -9.46
C ALA A 40 27.18 -0.62 -8.04
N HIS A 41 25.96 -1.15 -7.94
CA HIS A 41 25.27 -1.34 -6.66
C HIS A 41 25.14 -2.83 -6.31
N ILE A 42 25.13 -3.11 -5.02
CA ILE A 42 24.90 -4.47 -4.50
C ILE A 42 23.41 -4.81 -4.63
N PRO A 43 23.05 -5.98 -5.20
CA PRO A 43 21.67 -6.46 -5.20
C PRO A 43 21.16 -6.67 -3.79
N MET A 44 19.88 -6.35 -3.56
CA MET A 44 19.18 -6.59 -2.30
C MET A 44 17.69 -6.88 -2.56
N PRO A 45 16.95 -7.42 -1.58
CA PRO A 45 15.52 -7.63 -1.73
C PRO A 45 14.80 -6.30 -1.96
N ARG A 46 14.07 -6.19 -3.07
CA ARG A 46 13.34 -4.99 -3.49
C ARG A 46 11.96 -5.37 -4.03
N MET A 47 11.06 -4.40 -3.96
CA MET A 47 9.76 -4.51 -4.63
C MET A 47 9.91 -4.71 -6.15
N THR A 48 8.94 -5.37 -6.73
CA THR A 48 8.58 -5.35 -8.14
C THR A 48 7.17 -4.73 -8.25
N ASN A 49 6.25 -5.34 -8.99
CA ASN A 49 4.85 -4.97 -8.91
C ASN A 49 4.25 -5.59 -7.63
N THR A 50 3.84 -4.74 -6.70
CA THR A 50 3.26 -5.18 -5.42
C THR A 50 1.84 -4.61 -5.33
N TYR A 51 0.85 -5.47 -5.24
CA TYR A 51 -0.54 -5.06 -5.30
C TYR A 51 -1.44 -5.96 -4.46
N MET A 52 -2.57 -5.41 -4.05
CA MET A 52 -3.65 -6.15 -3.41
C MET A 52 -4.59 -6.71 -4.48
N LEU A 53 -5.02 -7.95 -4.32
CA LEU A 53 -6.00 -8.56 -5.22
C LEU A 53 -7.42 -8.03 -4.95
N ASN A 54 -8.31 -8.24 -5.92
CA ASN A 54 -9.73 -7.91 -5.77
C ASN A 54 -10.39 -8.65 -4.61
N GLY A 55 -11.27 -7.93 -3.92
CA GLY A 55 -12.31 -8.49 -3.08
C GLY A 55 -13.61 -8.72 -3.87
N ASP A 56 -14.73 -8.75 -3.15
CA ASP A 56 -16.06 -9.08 -3.67
C ASP A 56 -17.01 -7.88 -3.73
N LYS A 57 -16.61 -6.71 -3.23
CA LYS A 57 -17.47 -5.51 -3.15
C LYS A 57 -17.27 -4.59 -4.35
N THR A 58 -18.31 -3.86 -4.72
CA THR A 58 -18.15 -2.73 -5.63
C THR A 58 -17.71 -1.49 -4.88
N PRO A 59 -17.02 -0.53 -5.53
CA PRO A 59 -16.69 0.76 -4.90
C PRO A 59 -17.92 1.47 -4.34
N GLU A 60 -19.05 1.41 -5.04
CA GLU A 60 -20.31 2.03 -4.63
C GLU A 60 -20.86 1.40 -3.34
N GLU A 61 -20.79 0.07 -3.20
CA GLU A 61 -21.17 -0.63 -1.97
C GLU A 61 -20.28 -0.21 -0.79
N ILE A 62 -18.99 -0.05 -1.04
CA ILE A 62 -18.03 0.40 -0.01
C ILE A 62 -18.35 1.82 0.44
N ILE A 63 -18.55 2.76 -0.50
CA ILE A 63 -18.88 4.16 -0.19
C ILE A 63 -20.22 4.22 0.56
N ALA A 64 -21.24 3.52 0.09
CA ALA A 64 -22.57 3.48 0.71
C ALA A 64 -22.54 2.93 2.14
N SER A 65 -21.56 2.13 2.49
CA SER A 65 -21.39 1.57 3.85
C SER A 65 -20.82 2.56 4.87
N VAL A 66 -20.30 3.72 4.42
CA VAL A 66 -19.61 4.70 5.28
C VAL A 66 -20.60 5.77 5.71
N LYS A 67 -20.88 5.85 7.01
CA LYS A 67 -21.76 6.88 7.54
C LYS A 67 -21.09 8.27 7.60
N HIS A 68 -19.84 8.31 8.02
CA HIS A 68 -19.01 9.51 8.06
C HIS A 68 -17.55 9.11 7.89
N GLY A 69 -16.86 9.65 6.89
CA GLY A 69 -15.50 9.27 6.59
C GLY A 69 -14.85 10.12 5.52
N LEU A 70 -13.62 9.76 5.15
CA LEU A 70 -12.84 10.40 4.10
C LEU A 70 -12.68 9.44 2.91
N TYR A 71 -12.98 9.89 1.72
CA TYR A 71 -12.60 9.24 0.48
C TYR A 71 -11.30 9.85 -0.03
N ALA A 72 -10.19 9.14 0.14
CA ALA A 72 -8.89 9.53 -0.39
C ALA A 72 -8.74 8.97 -1.80
N ALA A 73 -8.95 9.80 -2.81
CA ALA A 73 -8.92 9.39 -4.22
C ALA A 73 -7.51 9.29 -4.76
N ASN A 74 -6.61 10.21 -4.36
CA ASN A 74 -5.22 10.22 -4.78
C ASN A 74 -4.29 10.67 -3.66
N PHE A 75 -3.03 10.23 -3.74
CA PHE A 75 -1.99 10.58 -2.79
C PHE A 75 -0.86 11.38 -3.46
N GLY A 76 -0.39 12.42 -2.79
CA GLY A 76 0.69 13.29 -3.28
C GLY A 76 2.08 12.85 -2.81
N GLY A 77 2.15 12.09 -1.75
CA GLY A 77 3.41 11.61 -1.17
C GLY A 77 3.27 11.20 0.27
N GLY A 78 4.30 10.58 0.80
CA GLY A 78 4.30 10.15 2.19
C GLY A 78 5.61 9.50 2.60
N GLN A 79 5.66 9.12 3.87
CA GLN A 79 6.82 8.45 4.47
C GLN A 79 6.36 7.28 5.32
N VAL A 80 7.18 6.24 5.33
CA VAL A 80 7.02 5.08 6.20
C VAL A 80 8.32 4.88 6.97
N ASP A 81 8.22 4.83 8.29
CA ASP A 81 9.29 4.27 9.12
C ASP A 81 9.19 2.74 9.07
N THR A 82 10.09 2.13 8.33
CA THR A 82 10.09 0.67 8.12
C THR A 82 10.38 -0.13 9.38
N THR A 83 10.94 0.49 10.41
CA THR A 83 11.24 -0.16 11.70
C THR A 83 10.01 -0.23 12.59
N SER A 84 9.30 0.87 12.74
CA SER A 84 8.10 0.95 13.57
C SER A 84 6.80 0.67 12.83
N GLY A 85 6.82 0.71 11.49
CA GLY A 85 5.65 0.60 10.64
C GLY A 85 4.77 1.85 10.62
N LYS A 86 5.17 2.93 11.29
CA LYS A 86 4.42 4.20 11.26
C LYS A 86 4.50 4.85 9.90
N PHE A 87 3.38 5.38 9.44
CA PHE A 87 3.29 6.09 8.17
C PHE A 87 2.54 7.40 8.26
N VAL A 88 2.85 8.29 7.35
CA VAL A 88 2.14 9.56 7.11
C VAL A 88 2.03 9.72 5.60
N PHE A 89 0.81 9.81 5.06
CA PHE A 89 0.54 10.04 3.65
C PHE A 89 -0.40 11.21 3.46
N SER A 90 -0.02 12.17 2.62
CA SER A 90 -0.86 13.30 2.25
C SER A 90 -1.71 12.95 1.04
N ALA A 91 -3.01 13.16 1.13
CA ALA A 91 -3.90 13.06 0.00
C ALA A 91 -3.75 14.30 -0.90
N SER A 92 -3.56 14.09 -2.19
CA SER A 92 -3.62 15.15 -3.19
C SER A 92 -5.05 15.42 -3.66
N GLU A 93 -5.93 14.44 -3.47
CA GLU A 93 -7.35 14.53 -3.77
C GLU A 93 -8.12 13.72 -2.74
N ALA A 94 -9.04 14.38 -2.02
CA ALA A 94 -9.88 13.76 -1.00
C ALA A 94 -11.25 14.44 -0.89
N TYR A 95 -12.24 13.67 -0.47
CA TYR A 95 -13.62 14.12 -0.31
C TYR A 95 -14.20 13.59 0.99
N MET A 96 -15.16 14.31 1.56
CA MET A 96 -15.94 13.78 2.67
C MET A 96 -16.99 12.79 2.16
N ILE A 97 -17.25 11.76 2.98
CA ILE A 97 -18.40 10.88 2.82
C ILE A 97 -19.33 11.15 3.99
N GLU A 98 -20.60 11.44 3.67
CA GLU A 98 -21.67 11.62 4.65
C GLU A 98 -22.87 10.76 4.24
N ASP A 99 -23.32 9.90 5.14
CA ASP A 99 -24.43 8.97 4.95
C ASP A 99 -24.34 8.16 3.63
N GLY A 100 -23.15 7.68 3.29
CA GLY A 100 -22.90 6.87 2.11
C GLY A 100 -22.76 7.63 0.79
N ILE A 101 -22.65 8.95 0.85
CA ILE A 101 -22.53 9.83 -0.32
C ILE A 101 -21.24 10.63 -0.24
N ILE A 102 -20.50 10.70 -1.36
CA ILE A 102 -19.36 11.62 -1.50
C ILE A 102 -19.93 13.04 -1.64
N THR A 103 -19.50 13.95 -0.76
CA THR A 103 -20.06 15.31 -0.68
C THR A 103 -19.07 16.37 -1.18
N TYR A 104 -18.27 16.95 -0.34
CA TYR A 104 -17.41 18.08 -0.69
C TYR A 104 -15.91 17.71 -0.62
N PRO A 105 -15.07 18.40 -1.43
CA PRO A 105 -13.63 18.17 -1.40
C PRO A 105 -13.01 18.65 -0.07
N VAL A 106 -11.95 17.95 0.36
CA VAL A 106 -11.18 18.27 1.56
C VAL A 106 -9.75 18.60 1.15
N VAL A 107 -9.23 19.72 1.64
CA VAL A 107 -7.87 20.17 1.37
C VAL A 107 -6.95 19.77 2.53
N GLY A 108 -5.72 19.35 2.20
CA GLY A 108 -4.68 19.08 3.20
C GLY A 108 -4.89 17.82 4.05
N ALA A 109 -5.79 16.93 3.63
CA ALA A 109 -6.01 15.67 4.34
C ALA A 109 -4.74 14.83 4.37
N THR A 110 -4.39 14.34 5.56
CA THR A 110 -3.21 13.50 5.80
C THR A 110 -3.63 12.28 6.60
N LEU A 111 -3.29 11.09 6.09
CA LEU A 111 -3.55 9.82 6.75
C LEU A 111 -2.34 9.43 7.60
N ILE A 112 -2.56 9.14 8.87
CA ILE A 112 -1.54 8.77 9.84
C ILE A 112 -1.93 7.43 10.46
N GLY A 113 -0.99 6.49 10.48
CA GLY A 113 -1.26 5.18 11.04
C GLY A 113 -0.02 4.31 11.22
N ASN A 114 -0.26 3.06 11.52
CA ASN A 114 0.75 2.01 11.55
C ASN A 114 0.34 0.92 10.58
N GLY A 115 1.25 0.47 9.69
CA GLY A 115 0.93 -0.45 8.61
C GLY A 115 0.32 -1.76 9.09
N ILE A 116 0.89 -2.37 10.13
CA ILE A 116 0.40 -3.65 10.67
C ILE A 116 -1.00 -3.47 11.28
N GLU A 117 -1.20 -2.43 12.07
CA GLU A 117 -2.49 -2.17 12.71
C GLU A 117 -3.55 -1.79 11.65
N SER A 118 -3.19 -0.92 10.71
CA SER A 118 -4.11 -0.50 9.65
C SER A 118 -4.61 -1.67 8.80
N LEU A 119 -3.74 -2.63 8.47
CA LEU A 119 -4.13 -3.83 7.71
C LEU A 119 -5.16 -4.70 8.45
N LYS A 120 -5.15 -4.71 9.79
CA LYS A 120 -6.14 -5.43 10.60
C LYS A 120 -7.53 -4.78 10.58
N HIS A 121 -7.59 -3.51 10.20
CA HIS A 121 -8.81 -2.71 10.20
C HIS A 121 -9.42 -2.54 8.79
N ILE A 122 -8.94 -3.30 7.81
CA ILE A 122 -9.58 -3.39 6.49
C ILE A 122 -10.85 -4.21 6.64
N SER A 123 -12.00 -3.59 6.45
CA SER A 123 -13.31 -4.22 6.61
C SER A 123 -13.99 -4.59 5.29
N MET A 124 -13.64 -3.91 4.19
CA MET A 124 -14.15 -4.20 2.84
C MET A 124 -13.08 -4.00 1.79
N ILE A 125 -13.09 -4.84 0.75
CA ILE A 125 -12.16 -4.80 -0.38
C ILE A 125 -12.95 -4.79 -1.67
N GLY A 126 -12.66 -3.84 -2.54
CA GLY A 126 -13.31 -3.65 -3.82
C GLY A 126 -12.89 -4.66 -4.89
N ASN A 127 -13.64 -4.70 -5.98
CA ASN A 127 -13.39 -5.55 -7.15
C ASN A 127 -12.75 -4.78 -8.32
N ASP A 128 -12.26 -3.59 -8.06
CA ASP A 128 -11.77 -2.60 -9.04
C ASP A 128 -10.25 -2.42 -9.02
N MET A 129 -9.50 -3.47 -8.63
CA MET A 129 -8.03 -3.42 -8.56
C MET A 129 -7.44 -2.91 -9.87
N ARG A 130 -6.57 -1.92 -9.76
CA ARG A 130 -5.77 -1.40 -10.86
C ARG A 130 -4.34 -1.19 -10.39
N LEU A 131 -3.40 -1.39 -11.31
CA LEU A 131 -2.05 -0.89 -11.12
C LEU A 131 -2.06 0.62 -11.38
N ASP A 132 -1.32 1.36 -10.55
CA ASP A 132 -1.07 2.77 -10.78
C ASP A 132 -0.40 2.96 -12.15
N GLY A 133 -0.90 3.89 -12.94
CA GLY A 133 -0.35 4.21 -14.27
C GLY A 133 0.98 4.98 -14.21
N GLY A 134 1.37 5.47 -13.04
CA GLY A 134 2.65 6.09 -12.77
C GLY A 134 3.76 5.10 -12.51
N VAL A 135 4.94 5.62 -12.25
CA VAL A 135 6.12 4.83 -11.86
C VAL A 135 6.38 5.07 -10.38
N GLY A 136 6.10 4.05 -9.57
CA GLY A 136 6.51 4.05 -8.18
C GLY A 136 8.03 3.86 -8.05
N VAL A 137 8.60 4.34 -6.97
CA VAL A 137 10.04 4.20 -6.67
C VAL A 137 10.21 3.52 -5.32
N CYS A 138 10.93 2.41 -5.33
CA CYS A 138 11.38 1.76 -4.11
C CYS A 138 12.78 2.28 -3.76
N GLY A 139 12.85 3.18 -2.77
CA GLY A 139 14.11 3.66 -2.19
C GLY A 139 14.59 2.74 -1.07
N LYS A 140 15.85 2.31 -1.11
CA LYS A 140 16.47 1.50 -0.05
C LYS A 140 17.98 1.64 -0.11
N GLU A 141 18.60 2.02 1.01
CA GLU A 141 20.05 2.18 1.15
C GLU A 141 20.69 2.99 0.02
N GLY A 142 20.10 4.15 -0.27
CA GLY A 142 20.60 5.06 -1.31
C GLY A 142 20.36 4.61 -2.74
N GLN A 143 19.72 3.47 -2.96
CA GLN A 143 19.37 2.97 -4.30
C GLN A 143 17.87 3.18 -4.60
N SER A 144 17.56 3.53 -5.84
CA SER A 144 16.19 3.69 -6.34
C SER A 144 15.92 2.71 -7.47
N VAL A 145 14.80 1.97 -7.39
CA VAL A 145 14.36 1.09 -8.48
C VAL A 145 12.89 1.34 -8.81
N PRO A 146 12.52 1.33 -10.10
CA PRO A 146 11.12 1.50 -10.48
C PRO A 146 10.30 0.30 -10.05
N VAL A 147 9.06 0.55 -9.58
CA VAL A 147 8.11 -0.47 -9.13
C VAL A 147 6.71 -0.11 -9.59
N GLY A 148 5.85 -1.11 -9.74
CA GLY A 148 4.41 -0.91 -9.86
C GLY A 148 3.74 -1.16 -8.51
N VAL A 149 2.71 -0.39 -8.21
CA VAL A 149 1.84 -0.59 -7.06
C VAL A 149 0.40 -0.64 -7.53
N GLY A 150 -0.47 -1.29 -6.78
CA GLY A 150 -1.87 -1.35 -7.12
C GLY A 150 -2.72 -1.82 -5.94
N GLN A 151 -3.96 -1.36 -5.93
CA GLN A 151 -4.95 -1.79 -4.96
C GLN A 151 -6.36 -1.53 -5.51
N PRO A 152 -7.36 -2.24 -5.01
CA PRO A 152 -8.76 -1.89 -5.20
C PRO A 152 -9.18 -0.79 -4.22
N THR A 153 -10.39 -0.29 -4.35
CA THR A 153 -11.03 0.52 -3.32
C THR A 153 -11.11 -0.25 -2.00
N LEU A 154 -10.71 0.38 -0.90
CA LEU A 154 -10.67 -0.22 0.43
C LEU A 154 -11.49 0.60 1.42
N ARG A 155 -12.22 -0.08 2.30
CA ARG A 155 -12.70 0.54 3.55
C ARG A 155 -11.76 0.15 4.68
N MET A 156 -11.19 1.15 5.31
CA MET A 156 -10.29 1.01 6.44
C MET A 156 -10.79 1.88 7.60
N GLU A 157 -10.79 1.34 8.80
CA GLU A 157 -11.29 2.02 9.98
C GLU A 157 -10.14 2.39 10.93
N GLY A 158 -10.37 3.37 11.80
CA GLY A 158 -9.44 3.71 12.88
C GLY A 158 -8.15 4.42 12.45
N LEU A 159 -8.04 4.92 11.22
CA LEU A 159 -6.94 5.79 10.82
C LEU A 159 -7.13 7.19 11.41
N THR A 160 -6.02 7.80 11.82
CA THR A 160 -6.01 9.22 12.16
C THR A 160 -5.96 10.04 10.87
N VAL A 161 -6.92 10.94 10.73
CA VAL A 161 -6.93 11.93 9.65
C VAL A 161 -6.49 13.27 10.24
N GLY A 162 -5.35 13.78 9.81
CA GLY A 162 -4.86 15.13 10.09
C GLY A 162 -5.20 16.05 8.91
N GLY A 163 -5.20 17.34 9.17
CA GLY A 163 -5.39 18.37 8.14
C GLY A 163 -5.42 19.75 8.77
N THR A 164 -5.26 20.78 7.96
CA THR A 164 -5.58 22.15 8.32
C THR A 164 -7.06 22.36 8.03
N GLY A 165 -7.86 22.54 9.10
CA GLY A 165 -9.25 22.95 8.97
C GLY A 165 -9.36 24.37 8.44
#